data_abf28570b098023337aebb156a48584f
#
_entry.id   abf28570b098023337aebb156a48584f
#
_cell.length_a   1.000
_cell.length_b   1.000
_cell.length_c   1.000
_cell.angle_alpha   90.00
_cell.angle_beta   90.00
_cell.angle_gamma   90.00
#
_symmetry.space_group_name_H-M   'P 1'
#
loop_
_entity.id
_entity.type
_entity.pdbx_description
1 polymer ?
#
loop_
_entity_poly.entity_id
_entity_poly.type
_entity_poly.pdbx_seq_one_letter_code
_entity_poly.pdbx_strand_id
1 'polypeptide(L)'
;MPSKTEEYLALAQRTANGLTRYWESWTAYLTTASRLYKYRFEDQLMIYAQRPDATACADYDIWNNRMNRYVRRGSKGIALLDESSGYPRLHYVFDVSDTGVRRNSRDPDLWQYNDDLKQPVSDALTAAYGISHERFSQQLADIAGKLVADYWDNNSEDIRCLLYTF
;
A
#
# COMPACT_ATOMS: atom_id res chain seq x y z
N MET A 1 -2.82 22.02 -21.42
CA MET A 1 -2.28 21.68 -20.08
C MET A 1 -2.89 20.36 -19.68
N PRO A 2 -2.12 19.42 -19.13
CA PRO A 2 -2.68 18.17 -18.64
C PRO A 2 -3.69 18.45 -17.52
N SER A 3 -4.69 17.60 -17.42
CA SER A 3 -5.65 17.66 -16.31
C SER A 3 -4.95 17.23 -15.00
N LYS A 4 -5.50 17.62 -13.86
CA LYS A 4 -4.97 17.17 -12.57
C LYS A 4 -4.94 15.64 -12.47
N THR A 5 -5.92 14.96 -13.02
CA THR A 5 -5.97 13.50 -13.05
C THR A 5 -4.79 12.92 -13.82
N GLU A 6 -4.48 13.47 -15.01
CA GLU A 6 -3.31 13.05 -15.80
C GLU A 6 -1.99 13.31 -15.07
N GLU A 7 -1.87 14.43 -14.35
CA GLU A 7 -0.68 14.73 -13.54
C GLU A 7 -0.45 13.69 -12.45
N TYR A 8 -1.52 13.28 -11.74
CA TYR A 8 -1.42 12.26 -10.69
C TYR A 8 -1.19 10.86 -11.24
N LEU A 9 -1.79 10.51 -12.38
CA LEU A 9 -1.48 9.26 -13.08
C LEU A 9 -0.02 9.20 -13.51
N ALA A 10 0.50 10.27 -14.07
CA ALA A 10 1.92 10.36 -14.45
C ALA A 10 2.85 10.30 -13.22
N LEU A 11 2.42 10.84 -12.07
CA LEU A 11 3.17 10.71 -10.82
C LEU A 11 3.22 9.25 -10.37
N ALA A 12 2.07 8.56 -10.33
CA ALA A 12 1.99 7.15 -9.95
C ALA A 12 2.87 6.27 -10.86
N GLN A 13 2.82 6.48 -12.18
CA GLN A 13 3.63 5.74 -13.14
C GLN A 13 5.14 5.97 -12.94
N ARG A 14 5.56 7.21 -12.72
CA ARG A 14 6.97 7.51 -12.43
C ARG A 14 7.42 6.86 -11.12
N THR A 15 6.56 6.86 -10.11
CA THR A 15 6.85 6.22 -8.82
C THR A 15 6.98 4.71 -8.98
N ALA A 16 6.04 4.06 -9.67
CA ALA A 16 6.10 2.62 -9.95
C ALA A 16 7.40 2.25 -10.69
N ASN A 17 7.76 2.99 -11.73
CA ASN A 17 8.99 2.77 -12.48
C ASN A 17 10.26 2.99 -11.62
N GLY A 18 10.20 3.89 -10.63
CA GLY A 18 11.28 4.12 -9.68
C GLY A 18 11.46 2.98 -8.68
N LEU A 19 10.35 2.35 -8.24
CA LEU A 19 10.39 1.25 -7.26
C LEU A 19 11.13 0.02 -7.80
N THR A 20 11.00 -0.26 -9.09
CA THR A 20 11.60 -1.46 -9.71
C THR A 20 13.09 -1.35 -9.96
N ARG A 21 13.70 -0.17 -9.79
CA ARG A 21 15.11 0.07 -10.10
C ARG A 21 16.06 -0.23 -8.95
N TYR A 22 15.62 0.03 -7.70
CA TYR A 22 16.49 -0.04 -6.53
C TYR A 22 15.76 -0.72 -5.38
N TRP A 23 16.46 -1.63 -4.72
CA TRP A 23 15.95 -2.34 -3.55
C TRP A 23 15.48 -1.41 -2.42
N GLU A 24 16.25 -0.35 -2.18
CA GLU A 24 15.95 0.64 -1.15
C GLU A 24 14.61 1.34 -1.39
N SER A 25 14.32 1.68 -2.65
CA SER A 25 13.04 2.29 -3.03
C SER A 25 11.87 1.34 -2.79
N TRP A 26 12.05 0.06 -3.12
CA TRP A 26 11.06 -0.98 -2.89
C TRP A 26 10.80 -1.19 -1.40
N THR A 27 11.87 -1.27 -0.57
CA THR A 27 11.76 -1.41 0.88
C THR A 27 11.06 -0.22 1.53
N ALA A 28 11.37 1.01 1.10
CA ALA A 28 10.71 2.21 1.57
C ALA A 28 9.20 2.22 1.25
N TYR A 29 8.84 1.83 0.02
CA TYR A 29 7.44 1.66 -0.37
C TYR A 29 6.74 0.61 0.50
N LEU A 30 7.30 -0.59 0.65
CA LEU A 30 6.72 -1.68 1.45
C LEU A 30 6.50 -1.27 2.91
N THR A 31 7.40 -0.47 3.47
CA THR A 31 7.26 0.07 4.82
C THR A 31 6.02 0.96 4.96
N THR A 32 5.72 1.79 3.96
CA THR A 32 4.50 2.61 3.95
C THR A 32 3.27 1.76 3.63
N ALA A 33 3.36 0.89 2.63
CA ALA A 33 2.25 0.02 2.20
C ALA A 33 1.76 -0.91 3.33
N SER A 34 2.66 -1.41 4.18
CA SER A 34 2.30 -2.26 5.32
C SER A 34 1.37 -1.56 6.32
N ARG A 35 1.49 -0.24 6.49
CA ARG A 35 0.60 0.58 7.32
C ARG A 35 -0.75 0.80 6.65
N LEU A 36 -0.76 0.78 5.32
CA LEU A 36 -1.90 1.07 4.45
C LEU A 36 -2.54 -0.22 3.90
N TYR A 37 -2.39 -1.35 4.56
CA TYR A 37 -2.79 -2.69 4.07
C TYR A 37 -4.28 -2.82 3.70
N LYS A 38 -5.14 -1.91 4.15
CA LYS A 38 -6.57 -1.85 3.78
C LYS A 38 -6.83 -1.17 2.43
N TYR A 39 -5.85 -0.46 1.89
CA TYR A 39 -5.92 0.16 0.58
C TYR A 39 -5.50 -0.82 -0.50
N ARG A 40 -6.07 -0.68 -1.69
CA ARG A 40 -5.63 -1.41 -2.89
C ARG A 40 -4.22 -0.97 -3.27
N PHE A 41 -3.52 -1.78 -4.04
CA PHE A 41 -2.15 -1.51 -4.47
C PHE A 41 -2.01 -0.13 -5.15
N GLU A 42 -2.94 0.19 -6.06
CA GLU A 42 -2.94 1.46 -6.78
C GLU A 42 -3.06 2.67 -5.84
N ASP A 43 -3.93 2.55 -4.83
CA ASP A 43 -4.12 3.59 -3.82
C ASP A 43 -2.89 3.72 -2.91
N GLN A 44 -2.31 2.60 -2.48
CA GLN A 44 -1.07 2.60 -1.70
C GLN A 44 0.06 3.29 -2.46
N LEU A 45 0.18 3.02 -3.76
CA LEU A 45 1.18 3.64 -4.63
C LEU A 45 0.94 5.15 -4.76
N MET A 46 -0.32 5.56 -4.94
CA MET A 46 -0.71 6.97 -5.00
C MET A 46 -0.43 7.71 -3.69
N ILE A 47 -0.74 7.07 -2.56
CA ILE A 47 -0.44 7.64 -1.24
C ILE A 47 1.07 7.77 -1.06
N TYR A 48 1.82 6.71 -1.32
CA TYR A 48 3.28 6.72 -1.19
C TYR A 48 3.94 7.79 -2.08
N ALA A 49 3.48 7.92 -3.33
CA ALA A 49 4.00 8.91 -4.27
C ALA A 49 3.84 10.35 -3.79
N GLN A 50 2.80 10.63 -3.00
CA GLN A 50 2.48 11.97 -2.49
C GLN A 50 2.94 12.18 -1.06
N ARG A 51 2.96 11.10 -0.26
CA ARG A 51 3.27 11.13 1.17
C ARG A 51 3.91 9.81 1.64
N PRO A 52 5.21 9.64 1.45
CA PRO A 52 5.92 8.39 1.79
C PRO A 52 5.85 8.03 3.28
N ASP A 53 5.66 9.00 4.15
CA ASP A 53 5.57 8.88 5.61
C ASP A 53 4.15 8.64 6.13
N ALA A 54 3.16 8.48 5.26
CA ALA A 54 1.77 8.24 5.65
C ALA A 54 1.63 7.03 6.58
N THR A 55 0.77 7.16 7.59
CA THR A 55 0.57 6.12 8.62
C THR A 55 -0.85 5.60 8.65
N ALA A 56 -1.86 6.48 8.62
CA ALA A 56 -3.26 6.11 8.59
C ALA A 56 -4.05 7.16 7.80
N CYS A 57 -4.50 6.77 6.63
CA CYS A 57 -5.26 7.66 5.75
C CYS A 57 -6.75 7.32 5.80
N ALA A 58 -7.59 8.34 5.71
CA ALA A 58 -9.02 8.20 5.53
C ALA A 58 -9.63 9.47 4.94
N ASP A 59 -10.87 9.32 4.42
CA ASP A 59 -11.67 10.44 3.94
C ASP A 59 -11.98 11.44 5.05
N TYR A 60 -12.26 12.67 4.65
CA TYR A 60 -12.67 13.73 5.56
C TYR A 60 -13.83 13.31 6.48
N ASP A 61 -14.84 12.65 5.91
CA ASP A 61 -16.03 12.22 6.66
C ASP A 61 -15.73 11.13 7.69
N ILE A 62 -14.81 10.24 7.39
CA ILE A 62 -14.35 9.23 8.36
C ILE A 62 -13.67 9.91 9.54
N TRP A 63 -12.75 10.83 9.28
CA TRP A 63 -12.09 11.59 10.35
C TRP A 63 -13.08 12.39 11.18
N ASN A 64 -13.98 13.12 10.53
CA ASN A 64 -14.89 14.03 11.21
C ASN A 64 -16.01 13.29 11.96
N ASN A 65 -16.64 12.30 11.31
CA ASN A 65 -17.88 11.70 11.82
C ASN A 65 -17.66 10.42 12.62
N ARG A 66 -16.69 9.57 12.20
CA ARG A 66 -16.44 8.30 12.88
C ARG A 66 -15.34 8.38 13.93
N MET A 67 -14.28 9.12 13.64
CA MET A 67 -13.12 9.27 14.54
C MET A 67 -13.25 10.49 15.45
N ASN A 68 -14.25 11.36 15.22
CA ASN A 68 -14.42 12.62 15.93
C ASN A 68 -13.15 13.48 15.98
N ARG A 69 -12.39 13.46 14.86
CA ARG A 69 -11.20 14.28 14.64
C ARG A 69 -11.52 15.34 13.59
N TYR A 70 -10.77 16.42 13.54
CA TYR A 70 -10.91 17.43 12.49
C TYR A 70 -9.65 17.48 11.64
N VAL A 71 -9.81 17.61 10.33
CA VAL A 71 -8.69 17.92 9.44
C VAL A 71 -8.27 19.36 9.67
N ARG A 72 -6.98 19.58 9.92
CA ARG A 72 -6.44 20.90 10.20
C ARG A 72 -6.55 21.79 8.97
N ARG A 73 -6.83 23.06 9.20
CA ARG A 73 -6.89 24.05 8.11
C ARG A 73 -5.53 24.15 7.42
N GLY A 74 -5.54 24.07 6.08
CA GLY A 74 -4.33 24.11 5.27
C GLY A 74 -3.68 22.76 5.02
N SER A 75 -4.19 21.66 5.59
CA SER A 75 -3.73 20.31 5.24
C SER A 75 -3.98 20.03 3.78
N LYS A 76 -3.00 19.42 3.11
CA LYS A 76 -3.09 19.03 1.71
C LYS A 76 -3.60 17.59 1.62
N GLY A 77 -4.79 17.43 1.01
CA GLY A 77 -5.33 16.10 0.76
C GLY A 77 -4.46 15.29 -0.21
N ILE A 78 -4.37 14.01 0.03
CA ILE A 78 -3.71 13.03 -0.84
C ILE A 78 -4.74 12.60 -1.88
N ALA A 79 -4.44 12.81 -3.16
CA ALA A 79 -5.35 12.48 -4.26
C ALA A 79 -5.30 10.99 -4.57
N LEU A 80 -6.46 10.35 -4.62
CA LEU A 80 -6.66 8.98 -5.09
C LEU A 80 -7.57 8.99 -6.31
N LEU A 81 -7.53 7.90 -7.10
CA LEU A 81 -8.39 7.72 -8.26
C LEU A 81 -9.63 6.93 -7.87
N ASP A 82 -10.78 7.47 -8.19
CA ASP A 82 -12.06 6.77 -8.11
C ASP A 82 -12.58 6.50 -9.52
N GLU A 83 -12.63 5.22 -9.89
CA GLU A 83 -13.11 4.75 -11.19
C GLU A 83 -14.54 4.19 -11.11
N SER A 84 -15.19 4.27 -9.96
CA SER A 84 -16.52 3.68 -9.71
C SER A 84 -17.62 4.24 -10.61
N SER A 85 -17.44 5.45 -11.12
CA SER A 85 -18.42 6.14 -11.99
C SER A 85 -18.20 5.95 -13.51
N GLY A 86 -17.26 5.08 -13.93
CA GLY A 86 -16.88 4.88 -15.32
C GLY A 86 -15.99 5.98 -15.92
N TYR A 87 -15.75 7.05 -15.19
CA TYR A 87 -14.79 8.09 -15.51
C TYR A 87 -13.88 8.33 -14.32
N PRO A 88 -12.55 8.38 -14.51
CA PRO A 88 -11.61 8.60 -13.42
C PRO A 88 -11.84 9.98 -12.78
N ARG A 89 -12.12 9.97 -11.48
CA ARG A 89 -12.28 11.17 -10.66
C ARG A 89 -11.24 11.14 -9.54
N LEU A 90 -10.86 12.32 -9.08
CA LEU A 90 -10.03 12.45 -7.89
C LEU A 90 -10.93 12.55 -6.65
N HIS A 91 -10.65 11.72 -5.67
CA HIS A 91 -11.09 11.91 -4.30
C HIS A 91 -9.87 12.13 -3.39
N TYR A 92 -10.08 12.65 -2.20
CA TYR A 92 -8.98 13.06 -1.33
C TYR A 92 -9.09 12.41 0.03
N VAL A 93 -7.98 11.82 0.46
CA VAL A 93 -7.81 11.30 1.82
C VAL A 93 -6.80 12.16 2.58
N PHE A 94 -6.84 12.08 3.90
CA PHE A 94 -5.95 12.79 4.81
C PHE A 94 -5.29 11.81 5.75
N ASP A 95 -4.00 11.99 6.00
CA ASP A 95 -3.28 11.20 7.00
C ASP A 95 -3.66 11.65 8.41
N VAL A 96 -3.56 10.75 9.38
CA VAL A 96 -3.85 11.06 10.79
C VAL A 96 -3.04 12.24 11.31
N SER A 97 -1.82 12.43 10.82
CA SER A 97 -0.96 13.55 11.17
C SER A 97 -1.49 14.90 10.69
N ASP A 98 -2.42 14.93 9.73
CA ASP A 98 -3.13 16.12 9.28
C ASP A 98 -4.34 16.46 10.16
N THR A 99 -4.66 15.60 11.12
CA THR A 99 -5.85 15.76 11.93
C THR A 99 -5.54 16.29 13.33
N GLY A 100 -6.52 16.95 13.91
CA GLY A 100 -6.49 17.36 15.31
C GLY A 100 -7.57 16.62 16.11
N VAL A 101 -7.34 16.53 17.42
CA VAL A 101 -8.24 15.84 18.35
C VAL A 101 -9.33 16.77 18.88
N ARG A 102 -10.53 16.23 19.08
CA ARG A 102 -11.62 16.84 19.84
C ARG A 102 -11.83 16.07 21.15
N ARG A 103 -12.66 16.58 22.02
CA ARG A 103 -13.11 15.83 23.20
C ARG A 103 -13.76 14.51 22.73
N ASN A 104 -13.30 13.38 23.23
CA ASN A 104 -13.74 12.04 22.84
C ASN A 104 -13.35 11.64 21.38
N SER A 105 -12.28 12.19 20.84
CA SER A 105 -11.70 11.65 19.60
C SER A 105 -11.24 10.21 19.79
N ARG A 106 -11.35 9.43 18.72
CA ARG A 106 -10.78 8.09 18.63
C ARG A 106 -9.44 8.17 17.90
N ASP A 107 -8.46 7.43 18.38
CA ASP A 107 -7.23 7.22 17.64
C ASP A 107 -7.40 6.04 16.68
N PRO A 108 -6.79 6.09 15.49
CA PRO A 108 -6.78 4.95 14.60
C PRO A 108 -6.01 3.80 15.24
N ASP A 109 -6.59 2.61 15.18
CA ASP A 109 -5.90 1.38 15.53
C ASP A 109 -4.92 1.03 14.41
N LEU A 110 -3.64 1.31 14.65
CA LEU A 110 -2.56 1.03 13.72
C LEU A 110 -2.03 -0.37 14.00
N TRP A 111 -2.29 -1.28 13.08
CA TRP A 111 -1.71 -2.60 13.17
C TRP A 111 -0.17 -2.54 13.10
N GLN A 112 0.47 -3.18 14.03
CA GLN A 112 1.92 -3.35 14.06
C GLN A 112 2.24 -4.82 14.30
N TYR A 113 3.18 -5.35 13.52
CA TYR A 113 3.72 -6.67 13.78
C TYR A 113 4.52 -6.63 15.09
N ASN A 114 4.27 -7.60 15.95
CA ASN A 114 5.02 -7.83 17.20
C ASN A 114 5.31 -9.33 17.37
N ASP A 115 6.13 -9.68 18.34
CA ASP A 115 6.53 -11.07 18.57
C ASP A 115 5.37 -12.00 18.93
N ASP A 116 4.31 -11.48 19.56
CA ASP A 116 3.12 -12.26 19.91
C ASP A 116 2.36 -12.74 18.66
N LEU A 117 2.46 -12.00 17.57
CA LEU A 117 1.84 -12.34 16.29
C LEU A 117 2.67 -13.33 15.46
N LYS A 118 3.93 -13.57 15.81
CA LYS A 118 4.85 -14.41 15.04
C LYS A 118 4.31 -15.83 14.86
N GLN A 119 3.89 -16.48 15.92
CA GLN A 119 3.40 -17.85 15.84
C GLN A 119 2.05 -17.93 15.12
N PRO A 120 1.02 -17.12 15.43
CA PRO A 120 -0.24 -17.12 14.68
C PRO A 120 -0.06 -16.85 13.18
N VAL A 121 0.84 -15.93 12.81
CA VAL A 121 1.13 -15.64 11.40
C VAL A 121 1.85 -16.82 10.74
N SER A 122 2.85 -17.42 11.40
CA SER A 122 3.55 -18.62 10.90
C SER A 122 2.59 -19.78 10.68
N ASP A 123 1.67 -20.04 11.61
CA ASP A 123 0.67 -21.10 11.50
C ASP A 123 -0.30 -20.86 10.33
N ALA A 124 -0.76 -19.61 10.18
CA ALA A 124 -1.61 -19.22 9.05
C ALA A 124 -0.89 -19.39 7.69
N LEU A 125 0.38 -19.00 7.62
CA LEU A 125 1.20 -19.19 6.42
C LEU A 125 1.46 -20.67 6.13
N THR A 126 1.70 -21.48 7.16
CA THR A 126 1.84 -22.94 7.01
C THR A 126 0.55 -23.56 6.46
N ALA A 127 -0.61 -23.14 6.99
CA ALA A 127 -1.90 -23.62 6.50
C ALA A 127 -2.16 -23.21 5.04
N ALA A 128 -1.76 -21.99 4.65
CA ALA A 128 -1.99 -21.47 3.30
C ALA A 128 -1.04 -22.04 2.26
N TYR A 129 0.25 -22.24 2.58
CA TYR A 129 1.30 -22.57 1.61
C TYR A 129 1.94 -23.94 1.82
N GLY A 130 1.67 -24.63 2.93
CA GLY A 130 2.25 -25.94 3.25
C GLY A 130 3.73 -25.86 3.63
N ILE A 131 4.28 -24.70 3.92
CA ILE A 131 5.70 -24.46 4.23
C ILE A 131 5.83 -24.04 5.69
N SER A 132 6.61 -24.79 6.46
CA SER A 132 6.90 -24.54 7.87
C SER A 132 8.39 -24.60 8.13
N HIS A 133 8.89 -23.69 8.98
CA HIS A 133 10.28 -23.66 9.42
C HIS A 133 10.38 -23.22 10.89
N GLU A 134 11.45 -23.61 11.57
CA GLU A 134 11.76 -23.13 12.91
C GLU A 134 12.04 -21.63 12.95
N ARG A 135 12.63 -21.10 11.86
CA ARG A 135 12.92 -19.68 11.68
C ARG A 135 11.85 -19.04 10.78
N PHE A 136 11.13 -18.09 11.34
CA PHE A 136 10.09 -17.36 10.61
C PHE A 136 10.62 -16.66 9.34
N SER A 137 11.85 -16.10 9.40
CA SER A 137 12.48 -15.48 8.22
C SER A 137 12.74 -16.48 7.10
N GLN A 138 13.10 -17.74 7.43
CA GLN A 138 13.30 -18.79 6.44
C GLN A 138 11.97 -19.22 5.83
N GLN A 139 10.93 -19.37 6.65
CA GLN A 139 9.57 -19.66 6.16
C GLN A 139 9.11 -18.62 5.14
N LEU A 140 9.30 -17.33 5.45
CA LEU A 140 8.94 -16.24 4.53
C LEU A 140 9.75 -16.29 3.23
N ALA A 141 11.05 -16.58 3.32
CA ALA A 141 11.91 -16.67 2.13
C ALA A 141 11.49 -17.81 1.22
N ASP A 142 11.16 -18.98 1.77
CA ASP A 142 10.75 -20.15 0.99
C ASP A 142 9.36 -19.98 0.38
N ILE A 143 8.42 -19.34 1.10
CA ILE A 143 7.12 -18.97 0.54
C ILE A 143 7.29 -17.97 -0.62
N ALA A 144 8.13 -16.93 -0.43
CA ALA A 144 8.41 -15.97 -1.49
C ALA A 144 9.04 -16.64 -2.72
N GLY A 145 10.01 -17.53 -2.51
CA GLY A 145 10.63 -18.32 -3.58
C GLY A 145 9.61 -19.17 -4.34
N LYS A 146 8.72 -19.84 -3.61
CA LYS A 146 7.63 -20.62 -4.21
C LYS A 146 6.70 -19.75 -5.06
N LEU A 147 6.25 -18.62 -4.52
CA LEU A 147 5.35 -17.71 -5.25
C LEU A 147 6.00 -17.14 -6.52
N VAL A 148 7.30 -16.83 -6.48
CA VAL A 148 8.05 -16.39 -7.66
C VAL A 148 8.14 -17.53 -8.69
N ALA A 149 8.46 -18.76 -8.27
CA ALA A 149 8.52 -19.91 -9.17
C ALA A 149 7.15 -20.19 -9.82
N ASP A 150 6.08 -20.24 -9.01
CA ASP A 150 4.72 -20.44 -9.50
C ASP A 150 4.31 -19.35 -10.51
N TYR A 151 4.71 -18.09 -10.27
CA TYR A 151 4.45 -16.99 -11.20
C TYR A 151 5.20 -17.19 -12.53
N TRP A 152 6.48 -17.55 -12.50
CA TRP A 152 7.29 -17.81 -13.69
C TRP A 152 6.75 -18.99 -14.50
N ASP A 153 6.38 -20.07 -13.85
CA ASP A 153 5.86 -21.27 -14.51
C ASP A 153 4.52 -20.98 -15.21
N ASN A 154 3.64 -20.19 -14.58
CA ASN A 154 2.33 -19.84 -15.14
C ASN A 154 2.38 -18.75 -16.22
N ASN A 155 3.44 -17.94 -16.27
CA ASN A 155 3.56 -16.79 -17.19
C ASN A 155 4.78 -16.90 -18.12
N SER A 156 5.39 -18.09 -18.26
CA SER A 156 6.63 -18.29 -19.01
C SER A 156 6.52 -17.92 -20.50
N GLU A 157 5.36 -18.10 -21.11
CA GLU A 157 5.13 -17.74 -22.52
C GLU A 157 5.04 -16.24 -22.73
N ASP A 158 4.32 -15.53 -21.86
CA ASP A 158 4.18 -14.05 -21.91
C ASP A 158 5.51 -13.35 -21.66
N ILE A 159 6.33 -13.89 -20.75
CA ILE A 159 7.65 -13.35 -20.43
C ILE A 159 8.65 -13.59 -21.54
N ARG A 160 8.60 -14.75 -22.21
CA ARG A 160 9.42 -15.01 -23.41
C ARG A 160 9.10 -14.03 -24.53
N CYS A 161 7.81 -13.74 -24.79
CA CYS A 161 7.41 -12.70 -25.74
C CYS A 161 8.01 -11.32 -25.43
N LEU A 162 8.02 -10.91 -24.16
CA LEU A 162 8.59 -9.62 -23.74
C LEU A 162 10.11 -9.55 -23.91
N LEU A 163 10.82 -10.67 -23.71
CA LEU A 163 12.29 -10.71 -23.86
C LEU A 163 12.76 -10.75 -25.33
N TYR A 164 11.92 -11.18 -26.27
CA TYR A 164 12.25 -11.22 -27.70
C TYR A 164 11.73 -10.03 -28.50
N THR A 165 11.10 -9.05 -27.85
CA THR A 165 10.55 -7.84 -28.50
C THR A 165 11.46 -6.60 -28.34
N PHE A 166 12.68 -6.76 -27.80
CA PHE A 166 13.70 -5.71 -27.67
C PHE A 166 14.95 -6.03 -28.46
#